data_66af71f2a81b5baf96605dbfce0c7d9d
#
_entry.id   66af71f2a81b5baf96605dbfce0c7d9d
#
_cell.length_a   1.000
_cell.length_b   1.000
_cell.length_c   1.000
_cell.angle_alpha   90.00
_cell.angle_beta   90.00
_cell.angle_gamma   90.00
#
_symmetry.space_group_name_H-M   'P 1'
#
loop_
_entity.id
_entity.type
_entity.pdbx_description
1 polymer ?
#
loop_
_entity_poly.entity_id
_entity_poly.type
_entity_poly.pdbx_seq_one_letter_code
_entity_poly.pdbx_strand_id
1 'polypeptide(L)'
;MNHYRVGSRFGVFRAIGNDELFVRIREIEALETLKKMSKSRLFVDSASDTVTDTVENVGDAVDDPSATAQDLGTGFSRLFKRLGRMSRNAYEKGRSMISKNYEIKESKNPPVTGSNLAKGFLGVNRAYRELARELRIDPYTRNEPLRAEIEKMASYSAAGSLGVKTIIPVLPILYGAGYLMAVSDLVYNTHPLDLQLQNEASLRNMGISKKWIRRFMESERHTLTTQTRIVTSLERMDGVQGKSTLVRVATLAQDNSDALFFTRMIELLSIYHQQRASLKKFITTDRVPFAIAGNGRAIVMAPFDYFRWTRKGKEFIQHLDQNISGKAAHRELWITGQISAAARRNIGKAGWAVFDQAATRI
;
A
#
# COMPACT_ATOMS: atom_id res chain seq x y z
N MET A 1 1.66 -2.96 -19.58
CA MET A 1 1.01 -3.71 -18.48
C MET A 1 0.03 -4.70 -19.07
N ASN A 2 -0.02 -5.90 -18.55
CA ASN A 2 -1.03 -6.91 -18.89
C ASN A 2 -2.36 -6.55 -18.22
N HIS A 3 -3.47 -6.96 -18.83
CA HIS A 3 -4.79 -6.80 -18.24
C HIS A 3 -5.37 -8.17 -17.92
N TYR A 4 -5.81 -8.35 -16.69
CA TYR A 4 -6.31 -9.61 -16.17
C TYR A 4 -7.77 -9.49 -15.73
N ARG A 5 -8.48 -10.58 -15.92
CA ARG A 5 -9.83 -10.79 -15.39
C ARG A 5 -9.83 -12.10 -14.61
N VAL A 6 -9.96 -12.02 -13.29
CA VAL A 6 -9.92 -13.17 -12.40
C VAL A 6 -11.34 -13.49 -11.97
N GLY A 7 -11.86 -14.63 -12.44
CA GLY A 7 -13.16 -15.14 -11.98
C GLY A 7 -13.01 -15.93 -10.69
N SER A 8 -13.90 -15.72 -9.74
CA SER A 8 -14.00 -16.48 -8.52
C SER A 8 -15.46 -16.64 -8.09
N ARG A 9 -15.73 -17.47 -7.10
CA ARG A 9 -17.09 -17.58 -6.50
C ARG A 9 -17.53 -16.30 -5.77
N PHE A 10 -16.64 -15.36 -5.55
CA PHE A 10 -16.92 -14.06 -4.91
C PHE A 10 -17.10 -12.93 -5.92
N GLY A 11 -17.08 -13.26 -7.21
CA GLY A 11 -17.23 -12.29 -8.29
C GLY A 11 -16.04 -12.27 -9.23
N VAL A 12 -16.04 -11.25 -10.09
CA VAL A 12 -15.00 -11.04 -11.10
C VAL A 12 -14.15 -9.84 -10.69
N PHE A 13 -12.85 -10.09 -10.53
CA PHE A 13 -11.86 -9.07 -10.18
C PHE A 13 -11.03 -8.69 -11.42
N ARG A 14 -10.69 -7.42 -11.53
CA ARG A 14 -9.81 -6.92 -12.57
C ARG A 14 -8.46 -6.55 -11.96
N ALA A 15 -7.39 -6.76 -12.74
CA ALA A 15 -6.06 -6.32 -12.37
C ALA A 15 -5.30 -5.83 -13.61
N ILE A 16 -4.50 -4.80 -13.44
CA ILE A 16 -3.60 -4.25 -14.45
C ILE A 16 -2.17 -4.41 -13.94
N GLY A 17 -1.41 -5.25 -14.63
CA GLY A 17 -0.06 -5.64 -14.22
C GLY A 17 -0.02 -6.85 -13.31
N ASN A 18 1.14 -7.52 -13.33
CA ASN A 18 1.36 -8.72 -12.54
C ASN A 18 1.29 -8.44 -11.04
N ASP A 19 1.77 -7.28 -10.59
CA ASP A 19 1.77 -6.93 -9.17
C ASP A 19 0.33 -6.83 -8.63
N GLU A 20 -0.58 -6.18 -9.36
CA GLU A 20 -1.98 -6.13 -8.96
C GLU A 20 -2.67 -7.50 -9.07
N LEU A 21 -2.32 -8.30 -10.08
CA LEU A 21 -2.83 -9.67 -10.21
C LEU A 21 -2.51 -10.50 -8.95
N PHE A 22 -1.28 -10.45 -8.48
CA PHE A 22 -0.87 -11.17 -7.26
C PHE A 22 -1.61 -10.68 -6.02
N VAL A 23 -1.82 -9.36 -5.90
CA VAL A 23 -2.66 -8.80 -4.82
C VAL A 23 -4.07 -9.38 -4.88
N ARG A 24 -4.72 -9.38 -6.06
CA ARG A 24 -6.09 -9.91 -6.22
C ARG A 24 -6.20 -11.39 -5.93
N ILE A 25 -5.25 -12.21 -6.40
CA ILE A 25 -5.23 -13.64 -6.08
C ILE A 25 -5.15 -13.85 -4.57
N ARG A 26 -4.25 -13.14 -3.90
CA ARG A 26 -4.08 -13.22 -2.45
C ARG A 26 -5.33 -12.79 -1.68
N GLU A 27 -5.99 -11.72 -2.12
CA GLU A 27 -7.25 -11.24 -1.54
C GLU A 27 -8.38 -12.26 -1.69
N ILE A 28 -8.46 -12.95 -2.85
CA ILE A 28 -9.47 -14.00 -3.10
C ILE A 28 -9.21 -15.21 -2.19
N GLU A 29 -7.96 -15.65 -2.05
CA GLU A 29 -7.56 -16.74 -1.16
C GLU A 29 -7.88 -16.41 0.31
N ALA A 30 -7.58 -15.19 0.74
CA ALA A 30 -7.90 -14.70 2.07
C ALA A 30 -9.42 -14.67 2.32
N LEU A 31 -10.19 -14.18 1.35
CA LEU A 31 -11.65 -14.15 1.43
C LEU A 31 -12.24 -15.57 1.52
N GLU A 32 -11.68 -16.52 0.77
CA GLU A 32 -12.08 -17.93 0.87
C GLU A 32 -11.80 -18.51 2.26
N THR A 33 -10.63 -18.24 2.80
CA THR A 33 -10.22 -18.67 4.14
C THR A 33 -11.16 -18.12 5.20
N LEU A 34 -11.44 -16.82 5.18
CA LEU A 34 -12.35 -16.17 6.13
C LEU A 34 -13.76 -16.74 6.04
N LYS A 35 -14.28 -16.96 4.83
CA LYS A 35 -15.61 -17.58 4.62
C LYS A 35 -15.69 -19.03 5.13
N LYS A 36 -14.62 -19.81 5.05
CA LYS A 36 -14.55 -21.14 5.65
C LYS A 36 -14.53 -21.07 7.16
N MET A 37 -13.73 -20.16 7.72
CA MET A 37 -13.64 -19.94 9.17
C MET A 37 -14.98 -19.51 9.75
N SER A 38 -15.68 -18.56 9.14
CA SER A 38 -16.97 -18.06 9.60
C SER A 38 -18.10 -19.11 9.60
N LYS A 39 -17.92 -20.23 8.89
CA LYS A 39 -18.85 -21.36 8.82
C LYS A 39 -18.43 -22.50 9.75
N SER A 40 -17.29 -22.43 10.42
CA SER A 40 -16.86 -23.49 11.35
C SER A 40 -17.71 -23.49 12.60
N ARG A 41 -17.94 -24.68 13.19
CA ARG A 41 -18.70 -24.82 14.46
C ARG A 41 -18.06 -24.01 15.58
N LEU A 42 -16.74 -24.03 15.69
CA LEU A 42 -15.99 -23.25 16.68
C LEU A 42 -16.30 -21.75 16.62
N PHE A 43 -16.46 -21.23 15.41
CA PHE A 43 -16.81 -19.83 15.21
C PHE A 43 -18.27 -19.54 15.59
N VAL A 44 -19.19 -20.43 15.20
CA VAL A 44 -20.61 -20.28 15.51
C VAL A 44 -20.85 -20.37 17.03
N ASP A 45 -20.20 -21.32 17.69
CA ASP A 45 -20.32 -21.51 19.14
C ASP A 45 -19.75 -20.30 19.90
N SER A 46 -18.55 -19.83 19.53
CA SER A 46 -17.93 -18.64 20.13
C SER A 46 -18.73 -17.36 19.89
N ALA A 47 -19.39 -17.24 18.74
CA ALA A 47 -20.25 -16.11 18.42
C ALA A 47 -21.53 -16.14 19.27
N SER A 48 -22.09 -17.33 19.54
CA SER A 48 -23.26 -17.53 20.39
C SER A 48 -22.96 -17.18 21.84
N ASP A 49 -21.82 -17.62 22.38
CA ASP A 49 -21.39 -17.31 23.74
C ASP A 49 -21.20 -15.80 23.96
N THR A 50 -20.62 -15.11 22.97
CA THR A 50 -20.41 -13.64 23.05
C THR A 50 -21.74 -12.88 23.01
N VAL A 51 -22.74 -13.38 22.33
CA VAL A 51 -24.09 -12.77 22.29
C VAL A 51 -24.82 -12.98 23.61
N THR A 52 -24.67 -14.14 24.24
CA THR A 52 -25.28 -14.45 25.55
C THR A 52 -24.70 -13.60 26.66
N ASP A 53 -23.37 -13.43 26.73
CA ASP A 53 -22.73 -12.58 27.73
C ASP A 53 -23.10 -11.08 27.57
N THR A 54 -23.41 -10.63 26.35
CA THR A 54 -23.85 -9.24 26.12
C THR A 54 -25.32 -9.02 26.43
N VAL A 55 -26.14 -10.08 26.38
CA VAL A 55 -27.60 -10.03 26.64
C VAL A 55 -27.90 -10.11 28.14
N GLU A 56 -27.09 -10.80 28.96
CA GLU A 56 -27.26 -10.83 30.41
C GLU A 56 -27.09 -9.44 31.09
N ASN A 57 -26.45 -8.48 30.42
CA ASN A 57 -26.31 -7.11 30.91
C ASN A 57 -27.31 -6.09 30.34
N VAL A 58 -28.28 -6.51 29.53
CA VAL A 58 -29.33 -5.66 29.00
C VAL A 58 -30.67 -6.41 29.12
N GLY A 59 -31.21 -6.41 30.31
CA GLY A 59 -32.58 -6.83 30.54
C GLY A 59 -33.52 -5.92 29.73
N ASP A 60 -34.51 -6.52 29.07
CA ASP A 60 -35.58 -5.96 28.25
C ASP A 60 -35.21 -5.65 26.79
N ALA A 61 -35.34 -6.65 25.93
CA ALA A 61 -35.94 -6.60 24.60
C ALA A 61 -35.62 -7.87 23.78
N VAL A 62 -36.40 -8.89 23.92
CA VAL A 62 -36.42 -10.01 22.93
C VAL A 62 -37.88 -10.42 22.70
N ASP A 63 -38.45 -9.90 21.60
CA ASP A 63 -39.66 -10.52 21.01
C ASP A 63 -39.72 -10.44 19.46
N ASP A 64 -38.63 -10.11 18.77
CA ASP A 64 -38.63 -10.16 17.31
C ASP A 64 -37.26 -10.57 16.72
N PRO A 65 -37.11 -11.80 16.17
CA PRO A 65 -35.86 -12.26 15.54
C PRO A 65 -35.48 -11.50 14.27
N SER A 66 -36.43 -10.78 13.66
CA SER A 66 -36.15 -9.96 12.46
C SER A 66 -35.55 -8.58 12.80
N ALA A 67 -35.84 -8.09 14.01
CA ALA A 67 -35.27 -6.83 14.53
C ALA A 67 -33.80 -6.99 14.92
N THR A 68 -33.38 -8.19 15.31
CA THR A 68 -31.99 -8.45 15.77
C THR A 68 -30.94 -8.29 14.65
N ALA A 69 -31.31 -8.58 13.41
CA ALA A 69 -30.37 -8.42 12.28
C ALA A 69 -30.17 -6.95 11.86
N GLN A 70 -31.18 -6.09 12.06
CA GLN A 70 -31.06 -4.65 11.79
C GLN A 70 -30.42 -3.89 12.96
N ASP A 71 -30.60 -4.34 14.19
CA ASP A 71 -30.02 -3.72 15.38
C ASP A 71 -28.52 -4.05 15.57
N LEU A 72 -28.05 -5.18 15.05
CA LEU A 72 -26.60 -5.46 14.97
C LEU A 72 -25.86 -4.38 14.16
N GLY A 73 -26.50 -3.86 13.11
CA GLY A 73 -25.95 -2.73 12.32
C GLY A 73 -25.88 -1.41 13.13
N THR A 74 -26.85 -1.14 14.00
CA THR A 74 -26.89 0.09 14.81
C THR A 74 -26.02 0.00 16.06
N GLY A 75 -25.88 -1.17 16.65
CA GLY A 75 -24.95 -1.45 17.77
C GLY A 75 -23.49 -1.29 17.32
N PHE A 76 -23.15 -1.80 16.14
CA PHE A 76 -21.86 -1.58 15.48
C PHE A 76 -21.60 -0.07 15.25
N SER A 77 -22.54 0.65 14.71
CA SER A 77 -22.45 2.10 14.50
C SER A 77 -22.18 2.88 15.81
N ARG A 78 -22.74 2.46 16.95
CA ARG A 78 -22.50 3.07 18.27
C ARG A 78 -21.14 2.72 18.85
N LEU A 79 -20.66 1.48 18.68
CA LEU A 79 -19.30 1.06 19.05
C LEU A 79 -18.25 1.83 18.24
N PHE A 80 -18.46 1.99 16.93
CA PHE A 80 -17.58 2.78 16.08
C PHE A 80 -17.57 4.27 16.46
N LYS A 81 -18.71 4.85 16.83
CA LYS A 81 -18.76 6.23 17.35
C LYS A 81 -18.02 6.39 18.69
N ARG A 82 -17.97 5.34 19.50
CA ARG A 82 -17.25 5.33 20.79
C ARG A 82 -15.74 5.14 20.59
N LEU A 83 -15.34 4.26 19.67
CA LEU A 83 -13.95 4.08 19.26
C LEU A 83 -13.40 5.31 18.53
N GLY A 84 -14.18 5.97 17.70
CA GLY A 84 -13.82 7.25 17.07
C GLY A 84 -13.55 8.37 18.06
N ARG A 85 -14.21 8.38 19.21
CA ARG A 85 -13.93 9.31 20.32
C ARG A 85 -12.67 8.92 21.09
N MET A 86 -12.42 7.62 21.28
CA MET A 86 -11.17 7.14 21.89
C MET A 86 -9.95 7.38 20.99
N SER A 87 -10.09 7.25 19.66
CA SER A 87 -9.01 7.54 18.72
C SER A 87 -8.63 9.03 18.70
N ARG A 88 -9.59 9.94 18.93
CA ARG A 88 -9.30 11.36 19.02
C ARG A 88 -8.44 11.70 20.26
N ASN A 89 -8.72 11.06 21.40
CA ASN A 89 -7.93 11.21 22.62
C ASN A 89 -6.55 10.52 22.53
N ALA A 90 -6.47 9.39 21.83
CA ALA A 90 -5.20 8.72 21.51
C ALA A 90 -4.36 9.53 20.51
N TYR A 91 -5.01 10.21 19.57
CA TYR A 91 -4.38 11.14 18.63
C TYR A 91 -3.73 12.32 19.34
N GLU A 92 -4.44 12.98 20.27
CA GLU A 92 -3.91 14.08 21.07
C GLU A 92 -2.72 13.63 21.95
N LYS A 93 -2.83 12.43 22.55
CA LYS A 93 -1.75 11.81 23.33
C LYS A 93 -0.56 11.38 22.47
N GLY A 94 -0.81 10.76 21.31
CA GLY A 94 0.23 10.35 20.35
C GLY A 94 0.98 11.57 19.79
N ARG A 95 0.26 12.64 19.47
CA ARG A 95 0.83 13.92 19.05
C ARG A 95 1.79 14.49 20.11
N SER A 96 1.41 14.43 21.37
CA SER A 96 2.25 14.92 22.48
C SER A 96 3.51 14.05 22.71
N MET A 97 3.43 12.73 22.48
CA MET A 97 4.56 11.81 22.58
C MET A 97 5.53 11.94 21.40
N ILE A 98 5.03 12.11 20.18
CA ILE A 98 5.84 12.30 18.99
C ILE A 98 6.57 13.65 19.05
N SER A 99 5.91 14.71 19.54
CA SER A 99 6.56 16.02 19.70
C SER A 99 7.68 16.01 20.76
N LYS A 100 7.65 15.08 21.72
CA LYS A 100 8.71 14.92 22.73
C LYS A 100 9.91 14.10 22.25
N ASN A 101 9.70 13.16 21.31
CA ASN A 101 10.77 12.28 20.81
C ASN A 101 11.45 12.80 19.53
N TYR A 102 10.82 13.72 18.84
CA TYR A 102 11.41 14.46 17.74
C TYR A 102 11.34 15.93 18.13
N GLU A 103 12.46 16.62 18.22
CA GLU A 103 12.50 18.09 18.33
C GLU A 103 11.84 18.70 17.10
N ILE A 104 10.52 18.66 17.06
CA ILE A 104 9.73 19.43 16.10
C ILE A 104 9.74 20.83 16.66
N LYS A 105 10.66 21.68 16.18
CA LYS A 105 10.53 23.13 16.33
C LYS A 105 9.10 23.49 15.98
N GLU A 106 8.40 24.13 16.91
CA GLU A 106 7.00 24.56 16.78
C GLU A 106 6.73 25.15 15.40
N SER A 107 6.20 24.33 14.51
CA SER A 107 5.62 24.82 13.28
C SER A 107 4.27 25.42 13.62
N LYS A 108 4.09 26.72 13.37
CA LYS A 108 2.82 27.47 13.54
C LYS A 108 1.63 26.91 12.74
N ASN A 109 1.78 25.75 12.08
CA ASN A 109 0.76 25.12 11.26
C ASN A 109 0.46 23.70 11.78
N PRO A 110 -0.79 23.39 12.11
CA PRO A 110 -1.20 22.04 12.49
C PRO A 110 -0.94 21.06 11.33
N PRO A 111 -0.72 19.76 11.63
CA PRO A 111 -0.60 18.74 10.62
C PRO A 111 -1.84 18.72 9.72
N VAL A 112 -1.64 18.36 8.48
CA VAL A 112 -2.66 18.37 7.41
C VAL A 112 -3.74 17.28 7.62
N THR A 113 -3.78 16.64 8.74
CA THR A 113 -4.69 15.56 9.09
C THR A 113 -6.14 16.05 9.10
N GLY A 114 -6.77 16.07 7.93
CA GLY A 114 -8.19 16.34 7.81
C GLY A 114 -9.04 15.20 8.40
N SER A 115 -10.17 15.56 8.99
CA SER A 115 -11.17 14.63 9.54
C SER A 115 -11.64 13.53 8.59
N ASN A 116 -11.44 13.70 7.28
CA ASN A 116 -11.84 12.75 6.24
C ASN A 116 -10.92 11.53 6.15
N LEU A 117 -9.63 11.68 6.46
CA LEU A 117 -8.68 10.56 6.44
C LEU A 117 -8.88 9.63 7.65
N ALA A 118 -9.19 10.19 8.82
CA ALA A 118 -9.51 9.40 10.00
C ALA A 118 -10.73 8.49 9.78
N LYS A 119 -11.70 8.92 8.96
CA LYS A 119 -12.89 8.11 8.62
C LYS A 119 -12.55 6.87 7.78
N GLY A 120 -11.54 6.94 6.93
CA GLY A 120 -11.11 5.81 6.09
C GLY A 120 -10.44 4.68 6.88
N PHE A 121 -10.05 4.91 8.13
CA PHE A 121 -9.39 3.93 8.99
C PHE A 121 -10.25 3.46 10.16
N LEU A 122 -11.51 3.90 10.22
CA LEU A 122 -12.46 3.48 11.23
C LEU A 122 -12.66 1.98 11.14
N GLY A 123 -12.35 1.07 11.62
CA GLY A 123 -12.48 -0.38 11.46
C GLY A 123 -11.13 -1.09 11.39
N VAL A 124 -10.04 -0.40 11.04
CA VAL A 124 -8.70 -0.99 10.99
C VAL A 124 -8.06 -0.97 12.39
N ASN A 125 -8.68 -1.65 13.35
CA ASN A 125 -8.17 -1.80 14.71
C ASN A 125 -7.00 -2.80 14.76
N ARG A 126 -6.46 -3.05 15.95
CA ARG A 126 -5.34 -3.97 16.13
C ARG A 126 -5.68 -5.40 15.68
N ALA A 127 -6.83 -5.93 16.08
CA ALA A 127 -7.25 -7.27 15.72
C ALA A 127 -7.43 -7.42 14.19
N TYR A 128 -7.97 -6.41 13.52
CA TYR A 128 -8.05 -6.35 12.06
C TYR A 128 -6.66 -6.44 11.41
N ARG A 129 -5.68 -5.65 11.88
CA ARG A 129 -4.32 -5.65 11.33
C ARG A 129 -3.58 -6.96 11.60
N GLU A 130 -3.77 -7.55 12.78
CA GLU A 130 -3.21 -8.86 13.12
C GLU A 130 -3.77 -9.95 12.19
N LEU A 131 -5.09 -9.97 11.96
CA LEU A 131 -5.73 -10.90 11.04
C LEU A 131 -5.27 -10.68 9.59
N ALA A 132 -5.17 -9.43 9.14
CA ALA A 132 -4.63 -9.09 7.82
C ALA A 132 -3.17 -9.56 7.66
N ARG A 133 -2.36 -9.46 8.70
CA ARG A 133 -0.98 -9.97 8.73
C ARG A 133 -0.93 -11.50 8.58
N GLU A 134 -1.74 -12.22 9.34
CA GLU A 134 -1.80 -13.68 9.24
C GLU A 134 -2.24 -14.15 7.84
N LEU A 135 -3.18 -13.44 7.24
CA LEU A 135 -3.64 -13.68 5.86
C LEU A 135 -2.67 -13.13 4.80
N ARG A 136 -1.63 -12.40 5.21
CA ARG A 136 -0.63 -11.77 4.33
C ARG A 136 -1.24 -10.85 3.27
N ILE A 137 -2.23 -10.07 3.65
CA ILE A 137 -2.92 -9.10 2.81
C ILE A 137 -2.70 -7.68 3.30
N ASP A 138 -2.90 -6.70 2.44
CA ASP A 138 -2.85 -5.29 2.82
C ASP A 138 -4.01 -4.97 3.78
N PRO A 139 -3.77 -4.50 5.03
CA PRO A 139 -4.83 -4.09 5.95
C PRO A 139 -5.61 -2.88 5.45
N TYR A 140 -5.09 -2.15 4.48
CA TYR A 140 -5.74 -1.00 3.84
C TYR A 140 -6.25 -1.33 2.45
N THR A 141 -6.51 -2.61 2.16
CA THR A 141 -7.08 -3.04 0.89
C THR A 141 -8.39 -2.32 0.56
N ARG A 142 -8.66 -2.13 -0.73
CA ARG A 142 -9.91 -1.57 -1.25
C ARG A 142 -10.92 -2.64 -1.65
N ASN A 143 -10.61 -3.89 -1.42
CA ASN A 143 -11.52 -4.99 -1.68
C ASN A 143 -12.61 -5.00 -0.61
N GLU A 144 -13.76 -4.35 -0.90
CA GLU A 144 -14.85 -4.21 0.08
C GLU A 144 -15.38 -5.55 0.61
N PRO A 145 -15.63 -6.60 -0.20
CA PRO A 145 -16.01 -7.91 0.31
C PRO A 145 -15.00 -8.50 1.30
N LEU A 146 -13.69 -8.31 1.05
CA LEU A 146 -12.64 -8.79 1.93
C LEU A 146 -12.60 -7.98 3.23
N ARG A 147 -12.69 -6.66 3.14
CA ARG A 147 -12.73 -5.77 4.31
C ARG A 147 -13.88 -6.13 5.25
N ALA A 148 -15.07 -6.32 4.71
CA ALA A 148 -16.25 -6.69 5.49
C ALA A 148 -16.05 -8.00 6.26
N GLU A 149 -15.45 -9.02 5.62
CA GLU A 149 -15.19 -10.29 6.30
C GLU A 149 -14.07 -10.18 7.36
N ILE A 150 -13.03 -9.37 7.09
CA ILE A 150 -11.98 -9.13 8.11
C ILE A 150 -12.56 -8.37 9.29
N GLU A 151 -13.36 -7.31 9.06
CA GLU A 151 -14.02 -6.53 10.12
C GLU A 151 -14.90 -7.42 10.99
N LYS A 152 -15.70 -8.27 10.35
CA LYS A 152 -16.53 -9.28 11.03
C LYS A 152 -15.68 -10.20 11.90
N MET A 153 -14.64 -10.82 11.38
CA MET A 153 -13.78 -11.75 12.10
C MET A 153 -12.98 -11.05 13.20
N ALA A 154 -12.49 -9.85 12.96
CA ALA A 154 -11.75 -9.05 13.93
C ALA A 154 -12.61 -8.62 15.13
N SER A 155 -13.91 -8.38 14.94
CA SER A 155 -14.83 -8.06 16.04
C SER A 155 -15.01 -9.23 17.01
N TYR A 156 -15.07 -10.45 16.52
CA TYR A 156 -15.14 -11.65 17.36
C TYR A 156 -13.80 -11.94 18.07
N SER A 157 -12.67 -11.71 17.40
CA SER A 157 -11.35 -11.87 18.01
C SER A 157 -11.11 -10.86 19.14
N ALA A 158 -11.60 -9.62 19.00
CA ALA A 158 -11.50 -8.58 20.02
C ALA A 158 -12.33 -8.89 21.28
N ALA A 159 -13.38 -9.70 21.16
CA ALA A 159 -14.19 -10.17 22.28
C ALA A 159 -13.53 -11.33 23.06
N GLY A 160 -12.30 -11.73 22.71
CA GLY A 160 -11.56 -12.79 23.43
C GLY A 160 -11.99 -14.23 23.07
N SER A 161 -12.97 -14.39 22.18
CA SER A 161 -13.59 -15.68 21.88
C SER A 161 -12.84 -16.52 20.84
N LEU A 162 -11.86 -15.95 20.12
CA LEU A 162 -11.08 -16.69 19.14
C LEU A 162 -9.57 -16.49 19.37
N GLY A 163 -8.91 -17.57 19.77
CA GLY A 163 -7.46 -17.67 19.66
C GLY A 163 -7.06 -17.69 18.17
N VAL A 164 -6.82 -16.53 17.58
CA VAL A 164 -6.47 -16.38 16.15
C VAL A 164 -5.25 -17.21 15.73
N LYS A 165 -4.45 -17.66 16.69
CA LYS A 165 -3.18 -18.38 16.43
C LYS A 165 -3.34 -19.79 15.84
N THR A 166 -4.53 -20.37 15.77
CA THR A 166 -4.61 -21.83 15.63
C THR A 166 -5.14 -22.36 14.29
N ILE A 167 -5.68 -21.55 13.38
CA ILE A 167 -6.50 -22.12 12.28
C ILE A 167 -6.25 -21.51 10.90
N ILE A 168 -5.33 -20.55 10.74
CA ILE A 168 -5.11 -19.96 9.41
C ILE A 168 -4.15 -20.86 8.63
N PRO A 169 -4.60 -21.50 7.52
CA PRO A 169 -3.70 -22.26 6.67
C PRO A 169 -2.61 -21.33 6.14
N VAL A 170 -1.36 -21.77 6.24
CA VAL A 170 -0.24 -21.03 5.66
C VAL A 170 -0.44 -20.96 4.15
N LEU A 171 -0.85 -19.81 3.66
CA LEU A 171 -0.99 -19.58 2.23
C LEU A 171 0.39 -19.65 1.57
N PRO A 172 0.54 -20.35 0.42
CA PRO A 172 1.83 -20.45 -0.26
C PRO A 172 2.36 -19.05 -0.62
N ILE A 173 3.67 -18.87 -0.46
CA ILE A 173 4.35 -17.63 -0.87
C ILE A 173 4.36 -17.62 -2.39
N LEU A 174 3.50 -16.79 -3.00
CA LEU A 174 3.60 -16.52 -4.42
C LEU A 174 4.83 -15.64 -4.70
N TYR A 175 5.57 -15.98 -5.77
CA TYR A 175 6.74 -15.22 -6.20
C TYR A 175 6.37 -13.74 -6.39
N GLY A 176 7.13 -12.84 -5.77
CA GLY A 176 6.84 -11.40 -5.72
C GLY A 176 6.40 -10.86 -4.35
N ALA A 177 6.00 -11.73 -3.41
CA ALA A 177 5.59 -11.34 -2.06
C ALA A 177 6.75 -10.84 -1.17
N GLY A 178 8.00 -11.13 -1.49
CA GLY A 178 9.17 -10.71 -0.68
C GLY A 178 9.28 -9.19 -0.48
N TYR A 179 8.73 -8.42 -1.41
CA TYR A 179 8.72 -6.96 -1.33
C TYR A 179 7.68 -6.39 -0.37
N LEU A 180 6.52 -7.05 -0.29
CA LEU A 180 5.48 -6.69 0.67
C LEU A 180 5.91 -6.95 2.12
N MET A 181 6.84 -7.89 2.34
CA MET A 181 7.27 -8.30 3.67
C MET A 181 8.14 -7.26 4.39
N ALA A 182 8.97 -6.49 3.69
CA ALA A 182 9.91 -5.54 4.32
C ALA A 182 9.22 -4.29 4.93
N VAL A 183 8.06 -3.91 4.39
CA VAL A 183 7.25 -2.78 4.91
C VAL A 183 6.10 -3.28 5.78
N SER A 184 5.81 -4.57 5.72
CA SER A 184 4.64 -5.16 6.34
C SER A 184 4.61 -5.02 7.86
N ASP A 185 5.74 -5.16 8.55
CA ASP A 185 5.77 -5.05 10.01
C ASP A 185 5.37 -3.68 10.51
N LEU A 186 5.87 -2.61 9.87
CA LEU A 186 5.49 -1.24 10.21
C LEU A 186 3.99 -1.00 9.96
N VAL A 187 3.49 -1.45 8.81
CA VAL A 187 2.09 -1.28 8.40
C VAL A 187 1.13 -2.04 9.30
N TYR A 188 1.48 -3.26 9.73
CA TYR A 188 0.62 -4.07 10.59
C TYR A 188 0.67 -3.66 12.06
N ASN A 189 1.85 -3.25 12.55
CA ASN A 189 2.07 -3.03 13.97
C ASN A 189 1.77 -1.60 14.41
N THR A 190 1.82 -0.62 13.49
CA THR A 190 1.60 0.79 13.81
C THR A 190 0.11 1.17 13.68
N HIS A 191 -0.38 1.98 14.61
CA HIS A 191 -1.73 2.53 14.49
C HIS A 191 -1.84 3.39 13.21
N PRO A 192 -2.95 3.34 12.45
CA PRO A 192 -3.06 4.03 11.16
C PRO A 192 -2.75 5.51 11.20
N LEU A 193 -3.21 6.23 12.24
CA LEU A 193 -2.95 7.66 12.40
C LEU A 193 -1.49 7.96 12.70
N ASP A 194 -0.86 7.12 13.54
CA ASP A 194 0.57 7.26 13.86
C ASP A 194 1.43 7.00 12.64
N LEU A 195 1.08 5.97 11.86
CA LEU A 195 1.77 5.64 10.61
C LEU A 195 1.67 6.78 9.59
N GLN A 196 0.50 7.41 9.50
CA GLN A 196 0.29 8.58 8.64
C GLN A 196 1.12 9.77 9.10
N LEU A 197 1.15 10.06 10.42
CA LEU A 197 1.98 11.13 10.99
C LEU A 197 3.47 10.88 10.79
N GLN A 198 3.93 9.62 10.95
CA GLN A 198 5.30 9.23 10.66
C GLN A 198 5.66 9.46 9.20
N ASN A 199 4.82 9.02 8.27
CA ASN A 199 5.02 9.26 6.85
C ASN A 199 5.11 10.76 6.52
N GLU A 200 4.24 11.58 7.09
CA GLU A 200 4.24 13.03 6.89
C GLU A 200 5.52 13.67 7.47
N ALA A 201 5.94 13.27 8.66
CA ALA A 201 7.16 13.75 9.29
C ALA A 201 8.41 13.38 8.47
N SER A 202 8.50 12.14 8.01
CA SER A 202 9.58 11.68 7.15
C SER A 202 9.69 12.48 5.86
N LEU A 203 8.56 12.74 5.20
CA LEU A 203 8.53 13.56 3.98
C LEU A 203 8.98 15.00 4.24
N ARG A 204 8.61 15.59 5.38
CA ARG A 204 9.08 16.92 5.79
C ARG A 204 10.59 16.94 6.04
N ASN A 205 11.11 15.94 6.74
CA ASN A 205 12.54 15.81 7.03
C ASN A 205 13.37 15.66 5.75
N MET A 206 12.80 15.06 4.70
CA MET A 206 13.42 15.01 3.37
C MET A 206 13.32 16.33 2.59
N GLY A 207 12.78 17.41 3.18
CA GLY A 207 12.65 18.72 2.56
C GLY A 207 11.54 18.82 1.51
N ILE A 208 10.56 17.90 1.52
CA ILE A 208 9.44 17.94 0.58
C ILE A 208 8.45 19.02 1.02
N SER A 209 8.02 19.86 0.09
CA SER A 209 7.15 20.99 0.42
C SER A 209 5.77 20.53 0.91
N LYS A 210 5.18 21.29 1.83
CA LYS A 210 3.85 21.04 2.43
C LYS A 210 2.77 20.79 1.37
N LYS A 211 2.82 21.48 0.23
CA LYS A 211 1.89 21.31 -0.89
C LYS A 211 1.90 19.86 -1.41
N TRP A 212 3.09 19.31 -1.65
CA TRP A 212 3.23 17.97 -2.22
C TRP A 212 2.99 16.88 -1.19
N ILE A 213 3.40 17.11 0.06
CA ILE A 213 3.08 16.20 1.18
C ILE A 213 1.56 16.07 1.30
N ARG A 214 0.83 17.19 1.39
CA ARG A 214 -0.62 17.19 1.48
C ARG A 214 -1.25 16.44 0.32
N ARG A 215 -0.89 16.79 -0.92
CA ARG A 215 -1.47 16.19 -2.12
C ARG A 215 -1.21 14.68 -2.20
N PHE A 216 -0.06 14.23 -1.73
CA PHE A 216 0.29 12.81 -1.68
C PHE A 216 -0.44 12.07 -0.57
N MET A 217 -0.44 12.61 0.65
CA MET A 217 -1.08 11.97 1.80
C MET A 217 -2.61 11.96 1.71
N GLU A 218 -3.23 12.96 1.07
CA GLU A 218 -4.68 13.03 0.82
C GLU A 218 -5.10 12.29 -0.46
N SER A 219 -4.16 11.68 -1.19
CA SER A 219 -4.49 10.99 -2.43
C SER A 219 -5.35 9.74 -2.17
N GLU A 220 -6.55 9.74 -2.70
CA GLU A 220 -7.42 8.56 -2.67
C GLU A 220 -6.90 7.40 -3.53
N ARG A 221 -5.88 7.60 -4.35
CA ARG A 221 -5.32 6.57 -5.23
C ARG A 221 -4.28 5.70 -4.51
N HIS A 222 -3.61 6.26 -3.52
CA HIS A 222 -2.68 5.53 -2.66
C HIS A 222 -3.37 5.01 -1.40
N THR A 223 -3.13 3.74 -1.06
CA THR A 223 -3.45 3.22 0.28
C THR A 223 -2.37 3.69 1.26
N LEU A 224 -2.65 3.63 2.56
CA LEU A 224 -1.63 3.93 3.58
C LEU A 224 -0.41 3.01 3.44
N THR A 225 -0.61 1.76 3.01
CA THR A 225 0.48 0.83 2.68
C THR A 225 1.34 1.35 1.54
N THR A 226 0.76 1.76 0.42
CA THR A 226 1.54 2.27 -0.71
C THR A 226 2.23 3.59 -0.39
N GLN A 227 1.60 4.45 0.40
CA GLN A 227 2.22 5.68 0.92
C GLN A 227 3.45 5.35 1.77
N THR A 228 3.31 4.44 2.73
CA THR A 228 4.42 4.02 3.62
C THR A 228 5.56 3.39 2.84
N ARG A 229 5.26 2.53 1.87
CA ARG A 229 6.27 1.90 0.99
C ARG A 229 7.06 2.94 0.20
N ILE A 230 6.39 3.94 -0.35
CA ILE A 230 7.06 5.06 -1.04
C ILE A 230 7.95 5.83 -0.08
N VAL A 231 7.42 6.23 1.09
CA VAL A 231 8.16 7.01 2.08
C VAL A 231 9.40 6.25 2.55
N THR A 232 9.26 4.99 2.95
CA THR A 232 10.39 4.14 3.39
C THR A 232 11.44 3.96 2.29
N SER A 233 11.00 3.82 1.03
CA SER A 233 11.93 3.73 -0.10
C SER A 233 12.70 5.03 -0.33
N LEU A 234 12.05 6.18 -0.13
CA LEU A 234 12.71 7.49 -0.21
C LEU A 234 13.70 7.71 0.93
N GLU A 235 13.40 7.24 2.14
CA GLU A 235 14.32 7.28 3.29
C GLU A 235 15.61 6.52 3.00
N ARG A 236 15.50 5.30 2.46
CA ARG A 236 16.64 4.45 2.11
C ARG A 236 17.57 5.04 1.03
N MET A 237 17.12 6.06 0.32
CA MET A 237 17.92 6.80 -0.67
C MET A 237 18.50 8.07 -0.05
N ASP A 238 19.25 7.93 1.05
CA ASP A 238 19.86 9.07 1.72
C ASP A 238 20.86 9.82 0.82
N GLY A 239 20.97 11.13 1.01
CA GLY A 239 21.84 12.00 0.20
C GLY A 239 21.38 12.23 -1.24
N VAL A 240 20.35 11.52 -1.75
CA VAL A 240 19.85 11.71 -3.12
C VAL A 240 18.99 12.96 -3.21
N GLN A 241 19.37 13.86 -4.13
CA GLN A 241 18.62 15.09 -4.39
C GLN A 241 17.36 14.85 -5.22
N GLY A 242 16.37 15.73 -5.07
CA GLY A 242 15.17 15.71 -5.91
C GLY A 242 14.13 14.65 -5.55
N LYS A 243 14.14 14.09 -4.34
CA LYS A 243 13.11 13.16 -3.85
C LYS A 243 11.69 13.69 -4.01
N SER A 244 11.51 15.02 -3.91
CA SER A 244 10.23 15.70 -4.17
C SER A 244 9.68 15.44 -5.58
N THR A 245 10.54 15.17 -6.55
CA THR A 245 10.15 14.78 -7.92
C THR A 245 9.38 13.47 -7.92
N LEU A 246 9.86 12.46 -7.16
CA LEU A 246 9.21 11.16 -7.08
C LEU A 246 7.85 11.24 -6.36
N VAL A 247 7.77 12.01 -5.27
CA VAL A 247 6.49 12.27 -4.59
C VAL A 247 5.51 12.98 -5.52
N ARG A 248 5.96 13.99 -6.27
CA ARG A 248 5.12 14.69 -7.23
C ARG A 248 4.60 13.75 -8.32
N VAL A 249 5.44 12.89 -8.86
CA VAL A 249 5.02 11.91 -9.88
C VAL A 249 4.04 10.90 -9.29
N ALA A 250 4.24 10.42 -8.06
CA ALA A 250 3.29 9.54 -7.40
C ALA A 250 1.89 10.16 -7.25
N THR A 251 1.79 11.51 -7.09
CA THR A 251 0.48 12.18 -7.05
C THR A 251 -0.26 12.20 -8.39
N LEU A 252 0.36 11.77 -9.48
CA LEU A 252 -0.26 11.69 -10.80
C LEU A 252 -1.01 10.36 -11.02
N ALA A 253 -0.98 9.45 -10.07
CA ALA A 253 -1.75 8.21 -10.13
C ALA A 253 -3.24 8.49 -10.35
N GLN A 254 -3.84 7.85 -11.35
CA GLN A 254 -5.25 8.01 -11.70
C GLN A 254 -6.12 6.92 -11.08
N ASP A 255 -5.52 5.76 -10.83
CA ASP A 255 -6.18 4.60 -10.23
C ASP A 255 -5.20 3.82 -9.32
N ASN A 256 -5.65 2.68 -8.81
CA ASN A 256 -4.85 1.81 -7.96
C ASN A 256 -3.66 1.17 -8.70
N SER A 257 -3.82 0.87 -9.98
CA SER A 257 -2.75 0.27 -10.79
C SER A 257 -1.60 1.25 -11.01
N ASP A 258 -1.93 2.52 -11.26
CA ASP A 258 -0.95 3.60 -11.34
C ASP A 258 -0.23 3.80 -10.00
N ALA A 259 -0.97 3.75 -8.89
CA ALA A 259 -0.38 3.87 -7.56
C ALA A 259 0.63 2.74 -7.28
N LEU A 260 0.28 1.51 -7.63
CA LEU A 260 1.18 0.36 -7.53
C LEU A 260 2.39 0.49 -8.47
N PHE A 261 2.17 0.96 -9.70
CA PHE A 261 3.24 1.21 -10.66
C PHE A 261 4.27 2.21 -10.12
N PHE A 262 3.83 3.37 -9.61
CA PHE A 262 4.74 4.36 -9.04
C PHE A 262 5.42 3.85 -7.76
N THR A 263 4.70 3.12 -6.92
CA THR A 263 5.28 2.48 -5.72
C THR A 263 6.41 1.54 -6.12
N ARG A 264 6.15 0.65 -7.08
CA ARG A 264 7.14 -0.33 -7.55
C ARG A 264 8.36 0.33 -8.20
N MET A 265 8.14 1.37 -8.98
CA MET A 265 9.21 2.16 -9.60
C MET A 265 10.14 2.76 -8.54
N ILE A 266 9.57 3.37 -7.51
CA ILE A 266 10.35 4.03 -6.44
C ILE A 266 11.09 2.99 -5.59
N GLU A 267 10.48 1.85 -5.30
CA GLU A 267 11.15 0.73 -4.62
C GLU A 267 12.36 0.22 -5.40
N LEU A 268 12.21 0.01 -6.70
CA LEU A 268 13.30 -0.46 -7.55
C LEU A 268 14.45 0.56 -7.61
N LEU A 269 14.14 1.86 -7.64
CA LEU A 269 15.17 2.91 -7.55
C LEU A 269 15.90 2.84 -6.20
N SER A 270 15.18 2.60 -5.13
CA SER A 270 15.78 2.44 -3.78
C SER A 270 16.71 1.23 -3.72
N ILE A 271 16.30 0.08 -4.27
CA ILE A 271 17.15 -1.12 -4.30
C ILE A 271 18.36 -0.89 -5.19
N TYR A 272 18.17 -0.31 -6.37
CA TYR A 272 19.29 0.02 -7.25
C TYR A 272 20.33 0.90 -6.54
N HIS A 273 19.85 1.91 -5.79
CA HIS A 273 20.70 2.79 -5.00
C HIS A 273 21.54 2.02 -3.98
N GLN A 274 20.94 1.03 -3.31
CA GLN A 274 21.58 0.27 -2.24
C GLN A 274 22.50 -0.84 -2.75
N GLN A 275 22.11 -1.51 -3.86
CA GLN A 275 22.74 -2.75 -4.26
C GLN A 275 23.61 -2.64 -5.52
N ARG A 276 23.37 -1.65 -6.38
CA ARG A 276 24.07 -1.52 -7.67
C ARG A 276 24.96 -0.30 -7.76
N ALA A 277 24.39 0.88 -7.61
CA ALA A 277 25.15 2.12 -7.69
C ALA A 277 24.41 3.27 -6.99
N SER A 278 25.14 4.05 -6.23
CA SER A 278 24.58 5.23 -5.56
C SER A 278 23.98 6.21 -6.57
N LEU A 279 22.72 6.59 -6.35
CA LEU A 279 22.04 7.63 -7.10
C LEU A 279 22.41 9.00 -6.53
N LYS A 280 22.52 10.02 -7.37
CA LYS A 280 22.82 11.40 -6.99
C LYS A 280 21.60 12.30 -6.96
N LYS A 281 20.77 12.19 -8.00
CA LYS A 281 19.58 13.06 -8.12
C LYS A 281 18.49 12.44 -8.97
N PHE A 282 17.25 12.84 -8.70
CA PHE A 282 16.09 12.57 -9.53
C PHE A 282 15.72 13.77 -10.39
N ILE A 283 15.39 13.51 -11.64
CA ILE A 283 14.93 14.48 -12.63
C ILE A 283 13.63 13.92 -13.21
N THR A 284 12.70 14.79 -13.52
CA THR A 284 11.50 14.38 -14.25
C THR A 284 11.42 15.09 -15.57
N THR A 285 10.86 14.38 -16.52
CA THR A 285 10.40 14.90 -17.78
C THR A 285 8.90 14.63 -17.83
N ASP A 286 8.11 15.60 -17.46
CA ASP A 286 6.66 15.47 -17.30
C ASP A 286 6.26 14.35 -16.29
N ARG A 287 5.99 13.14 -16.78
CA ARG A 287 5.47 12.03 -16.00
C ARG A 287 6.48 10.91 -15.72
N VAL A 288 7.62 10.91 -16.41
CA VAL A 288 8.61 9.85 -16.28
C VAL A 288 9.83 10.37 -15.53
N PRO A 289 10.02 9.98 -14.27
CA PRO A 289 11.23 10.31 -13.54
C PRO A 289 12.37 9.39 -13.96
N PHE A 290 13.58 9.93 -13.91
CA PHE A 290 14.80 9.15 -14.02
C PHE A 290 15.81 9.62 -12.98
N ALA A 291 16.73 8.72 -12.64
CA ALA A 291 17.82 9.05 -11.73
C ALA A 291 19.12 9.24 -12.49
N ILE A 292 19.98 10.13 -11.98
CA ILE A 292 21.39 10.18 -12.35
C ILE A 292 22.19 9.47 -11.25
N ALA A 293 22.93 8.45 -11.62
CA ALA A 293 23.81 7.72 -10.73
C ALA A 293 25.15 8.44 -10.52
N GLY A 294 25.91 8.04 -9.49
CA GLY A 294 27.20 8.62 -9.15
C GLY A 294 28.22 8.58 -10.29
N ASN A 295 28.15 7.57 -11.14
CA ASN A 295 28.97 7.39 -12.34
C ASN A 295 28.43 8.12 -13.60
N GLY A 296 27.47 9.01 -13.46
CA GLY A 296 26.90 9.82 -14.56
C GLY A 296 25.90 9.09 -15.45
N ARG A 297 25.48 7.88 -15.13
CA ARG A 297 24.46 7.13 -15.88
C ARG A 297 23.06 7.63 -15.57
N ALA A 298 22.20 7.68 -16.59
CA ALA A 298 20.77 7.89 -16.40
C ALA A 298 20.06 6.54 -16.24
N ILE A 299 19.31 6.41 -15.18
CA ILE A 299 18.59 5.18 -14.80
C ILE A 299 17.09 5.43 -14.90
N VAL A 300 16.41 4.68 -15.74
CA VAL A 300 14.94 4.66 -15.85
C VAL A 300 14.44 3.32 -15.35
N MET A 301 13.57 3.34 -14.31
CA MET A 301 12.86 2.16 -13.83
C MET A 301 11.44 2.15 -14.41
N ALA A 302 11.12 1.08 -15.14
CA ALA A 302 9.83 0.92 -15.82
C ALA A 302 9.19 -0.41 -15.39
N PRO A 303 8.29 -0.43 -14.40
CA PRO A 303 7.62 -1.63 -13.92
C PRO A 303 6.60 -2.18 -14.93
N PHE A 304 7.05 -2.51 -16.13
CA PHE A 304 6.23 -3.15 -17.17
C PHE A 304 6.36 -4.67 -17.09
N ASP A 305 5.23 -5.40 -17.21
CA ASP A 305 5.23 -6.85 -17.26
C ASP A 305 5.85 -7.39 -18.56
N TYR A 306 5.57 -6.70 -19.65
CA TYR A 306 6.08 -7.03 -20.97
C TYR A 306 6.22 -5.79 -21.85
N PHE A 307 7.39 -5.55 -22.40
CA PHE A 307 7.63 -4.41 -23.28
C PHE A 307 7.79 -4.86 -24.73
N ARG A 308 6.86 -4.42 -25.59
CA ARG A 308 6.87 -4.69 -27.04
C ARG A 308 7.24 -3.43 -27.81
N TRP A 309 7.88 -3.64 -28.96
CA TRP A 309 8.14 -2.54 -29.90
C TRP A 309 6.86 -2.21 -30.68
N THR A 310 5.99 -1.46 -30.09
CA THR A 310 4.77 -0.90 -30.67
C THR A 310 4.96 0.59 -30.96
N ARG A 311 3.99 1.22 -31.63
CA ARG A 311 3.99 2.69 -31.79
C ARG A 311 4.16 3.40 -30.44
N LYS A 312 3.35 3.04 -29.45
CA LYS A 312 3.46 3.63 -28.09
C LYS A 312 4.81 3.32 -27.40
N GLY A 313 5.35 2.13 -27.59
CA GLY A 313 6.68 1.78 -27.08
C GLY A 313 7.78 2.60 -27.71
N LYS A 314 7.71 2.85 -29.03
CA LYS A 314 8.63 3.72 -29.76
C LYS A 314 8.52 5.17 -29.25
N GLU A 315 7.31 5.71 -29.16
CA GLU A 315 7.03 7.06 -28.65
C GLU A 315 7.58 7.24 -27.22
N PHE A 316 7.41 6.23 -26.36
CA PHE A 316 7.98 6.25 -25.00
C PHE A 316 9.51 6.38 -25.00
N ILE A 317 10.22 5.58 -25.81
CA ILE A 317 11.69 5.64 -25.92
C ILE A 317 12.13 6.99 -26.51
N GLN A 318 11.45 7.47 -27.55
CA GLN A 318 11.75 8.77 -28.15
C GLN A 318 11.58 9.92 -27.15
N HIS A 319 10.52 9.86 -26.33
CA HIS A 319 10.30 10.83 -25.25
C HIS A 319 11.42 10.80 -24.20
N LEU A 320 11.86 9.61 -23.79
CA LEU A 320 13.01 9.46 -22.90
C LEU A 320 14.29 10.03 -23.53
N ASP A 321 14.56 9.71 -24.78
CA ASP A 321 15.74 10.22 -25.50
C ASP A 321 15.80 11.74 -25.54
N GLN A 322 14.70 12.38 -25.94
CA GLN A 322 14.62 13.85 -26.03
C GLN A 322 14.89 14.52 -24.67
N ASN A 323 14.46 13.88 -23.59
CA ASN A 323 14.53 14.46 -22.26
C ASN A 323 15.82 14.14 -21.50
N ILE A 324 16.49 13.04 -21.82
CA ILE A 324 17.73 12.59 -21.18
C ILE A 324 18.98 12.96 -21.99
N SER A 325 18.83 13.20 -23.29
CA SER A 325 19.93 13.62 -24.16
C SER A 325 20.66 14.83 -23.60
N GLY A 326 21.98 14.80 -23.62
CA GLY A 326 22.84 15.86 -23.04
C GLY A 326 22.95 15.84 -21.51
N LYS A 327 22.17 15.02 -20.80
CA LYS A 327 22.23 14.93 -19.32
C LYS A 327 23.02 13.71 -18.81
N ALA A 328 23.19 12.70 -19.66
CA ALA A 328 23.97 11.49 -19.35
C ALA A 328 24.52 10.84 -20.62
N ALA A 329 25.77 10.42 -20.57
CA ALA A 329 26.42 9.71 -21.68
C ALA A 329 25.91 8.27 -21.83
N HIS A 330 25.57 7.62 -20.73
CA HIS A 330 25.07 6.25 -20.67
C HIS A 330 23.66 6.24 -20.11
N ARG A 331 22.79 5.42 -20.71
CA ARG A 331 21.38 5.34 -20.37
C ARG A 331 20.98 3.88 -20.14
N GLU A 332 20.33 3.64 -19.02
CA GLU A 332 19.86 2.31 -18.63
C GLU A 332 18.34 2.30 -18.49
N LEU A 333 17.69 1.36 -19.15
CA LEU A 333 16.26 1.07 -18.99
C LEU A 333 16.09 -0.27 -18.30
N TRP A 334 15.50 -0.24 -17.12
CA TRP A 334 15.22 -1.40 -16.30
C TRP A 334 13.74 -1.73 -16.32
N ILE A 335 13.38 -2.95 -16.70
CA ILE A 335 12.01 -3.44 -16.86
C ILE A 335 11.79 -4.61 -15.92
N THR A 336 10.69 -4.60 -15.15
CA THR A 336 10.39 -5.68 -14.18
C THR A 336 10.09 -7.01 -14.84
N GLY A 337 9.37 -7.01 -15.94
CA GLY A 337 9.02 -8.20 -16.69
C GLY A 337 9.96 -8.46 -17.84
N GLN A 338 9.41 -8.90 -18.96
CA GLN A 338 10.16 -9.31 -20.15
C GLN A 338 10.16 -8.26 -21.25
N ILE A 339 11.12 -8.33 -22.15
CA ILE A 339 11.20 -7.48 -23.33
C ILE A 339 11.26 -8.33 -24.60
N SER A 340 10.50 -7.93 -25.63
CA SER A 340 10.58 -8.61 -26.92
C SER A 340 11.95 -8.39 -27.61
N ALA A 341 12.40 -9.37 -28.40
CA ALA A 341 13.66 -9.27 -29.14
C ALA A 341 13.71 -8.01 -30.04
N ALA A 342 12.60 -7.66 -30.68
CA ALA A 342 12.48 -6.45 -31.48
C ALA A 342 12.66 -5.17 -30.65
N ALA A 343 12.02 -5.11 -29.47
CA ALA A 343 12.17 -3.96 -28.57
C ALA A 343 13.62 -3.84 -28.09
N ARG A 344 14.24 -4.93 -27.64
CA ARG A 344 15.64 -4.94 -27.20
C ARG A 344 16.58 -4.41 -28.26
N ARG A 345 16.44 -4.89 -29.53
CA ARG A 345 17.28 -4.41 -30.64
C ARG A 345 17.08 -2.92 -30.93
N ASN A 346 15.85 -2.46 -30.97
CA ASN A 346 15.57 -1.06 -31.32
C ASN A 346 15.97 -0.09 -30.21
N ILE A 347 15.78 -0.45 -28.93
CA ILE A 347 16.21 0.35 -27.78
C ILE A 347 17.75 0.38 -27.72
N GLY A 348 18.43 -0.75 -28.00
CA GLY A 348 19.88 -0.81 -28.10
C GLY A 348 20.44 0.08 -29.24
N LYS A 349 19.76 0.10 -30.41
CA LYS A 349 20.12 1.02 -31.52
C LYS A 349 19.95 2.49 -31.14
N ALA A 350 19.03 2.82 -30.23
CA ALA A 350 18.87 4.16 -29.66
C ALA A 350 19.92 4.46 -28.55
N GLY A 351 20.90 3.60 -28.32
CA GLY A 351 21.99 3.83 -27.37
C GLY A 351 21.64 3.55 -25.90
N TRP A 352 20.63 2.73 -25.64
CA TRP A 352 20.24 2.33 -24.30
C TRP A 352 20.74 0.92 -23.95
N ALA A 353 21.29 0.76 -22.76
CA ALA A 353 21.42 -0.55 -22.14
C ALA A 353 20.06 -0.98 -21.55
N VAL A 354 19.61 -2.20 -21.86
CA VAL A 354 18.29 -2.68 -21.44
C VAL A 354 18.44 -3.90 -20.55
N PHE A 355 17.81 -3.83 -19.39
CA PHE A 355 17.78 -4.87 -18.38
C PHE A 355 16.32 -5.26 -18.13
N ASP A 356 15.98 -6.50 -18.39
CA ASP A 356 14.71 -7.12 -18.04
C ASP A 356 14.82 -7.87 -16.71
N GLN A 357 13.67 -8.27 -16.14
CA GLN A 357 13.61 -8.94 -14.82
C GLN A 357 14.37 -8.17 -13.74
N ALA A 358 14.16 -6.85 -13.69
CA ALA A 358 14.88 -5.93 -12.83
C ALA A 358 14.96 -6.39 -11.36
N ALA A 359 13.87 -6.95 -10.83
CA ALA A 359 13.78 -7.40 -9.44
C ALA A 359 14.75 -8.55 -9.08
N THR A 360 15.23 -9.30 -10.06
CA THR A 360 16.17 -10.41 -9.86
C THR A 360 17.60 -10.05 -10.23
N ARG A 361 17.80 -8.91 -10.90
CA ARG A 361 19.10 -8.44 -11.40
C ARG A 361 19.72 -7.30 -10.60
N ILE A 362 18.89 -6.59 -9.84
CA ILE A 362 19.32 -5.55 -8.91
C ILE A 362 19.67 -6.19 -7.60
#